data_e78d77363ca1bf2c2e1de81cc055033d
#
_entry.id   e78d77363ca1bf2c2e1de81cc055033d
#
_cell.length_a   1.000
_cell.length_b   1.000
_cell.length_c   1.000
_cell.angle_alpha   90.00
_cell.angle_beta   90.00
_cell.angle_gamma   90.00
#
_symmetry.space_group_name_H-M   'P 1'
#
loop_
_entity.id
_entity.type
_entity.pdbx_description
1 polymer ?
#
loop_
_entity_poly.entity_id
_entity_poly.type
_entity_poly.pdbx_seq_one_letter_code
_entity_poly.pdbx_strand_id
1 'polypeptide(L)'
;VTKKHRILLAEDKADVRIAFQQGLEGRGFEVAQAASVSEALRLISTEHFDVLLSDLHMPDASDGFTVVDAMRHAQPSAVTLVLSNYPVLQAAMTAILLQADQVLVKPIGFGEITEIIHKKLSNPSAHIAMNKERVAAILERDLDATIQMWMSRVDRTDELTVISLTYQERTGHLPLLLNDLVCRLRLAPDTKSPISRAARDHGILRRKQGYTVPMVVEESRILQVSIFNTLQNNLGRVDFSTVLLDVMTIADEVDSQLKQAMLGFMETAAAKSAS
;
A
#
# COMPACT_ATOMS: atom_id res chain seq x y z
N VAL A 1 -24.89 -34.18 4.36
CA VAL A 1 -25.02 -32.97 5.18
C VAL A 1 -23.97 -31.99 4.67
N THR A 2 -24.37 -30.96 3.95
CA THR A 2 -23.44 -29.91 3.53
C THR A 2 -22.90 -29.21 4.77
N LYS A 3 -21.59 -29.21 4.95
CA LYS A 3 -20.92 -28.53 6.06
C LYS A 3 -21.27 -27.04 5.99
N LYS A 4 -21.87 -26.51 7.06
CA LYS A 4 -22.18 -25.07 7.14
C LYS A 4 -20.86 -24.30 7.30
N HIS A 5 -20.74 -23.16 6.62
CA HIS A 5 -19.61 -22.28 6.85
C HIS A 5 -19.72 -21.59 8.21
N ARG A 6 -18.59 -21.50 8.92
CA ARG A 6 -18.52 -20.90 10.26
C ARG A 6 -18.01 -19.47 10.18
N ILE A 7 -18.74 -18.57 10.81
CA ILE A 7 -18.43 -17.14 10.90
C ILE A 7 -18.05 -16.81 12.34
N LEU A 8 -16.93 -16.15 12.54
CA LEU A 8 -16.64 -15.42 13.77
C LEU A 8 -17.17 -13.99 13.62
N LEU A 9 -18.12 -13.62 14.44
CA LEU A 9 -18.69 -12.27 14.52
C LEU A 9 -18.11 -11.55 15.74
N ALA A 10 -17.33 -10.49 15.51
CA ALA A 10 -16.78 -9.63 16.53
C ALA A 10 -17.49 -8.27 16.51
N GLU A 11 -18.25 -7.97 17.57
CA GLU A 11 -19.06 -6.75 17.73
C GLU A 11 -19.29 -6.52 19.24
N ASP A 12 -18.98 -5.34 19.75
CA ASP A 12 -19.11 -5.01 21.18
C ASP A 12 -20.56 -4.78 21.62
N LYS A 13 -21.38 -4.21 20.74
CA LYS A 13 -22.78 -3.90 21.05
C LYS A 13 -23.66 -5.14 20.99
N ALA A 14 -24.23 -5.53 22.12
CA ALA A 14 -24.98 -6.77 22.28
C ALA A 14 -26.21 -6.88 21.36
N ASP A 15 -26.95 -5.79 21.19
CA ASP A 15 -28.11 -5.71 20.31
C ASP A 15 -27.75 -5.89 18.84
N VAL A 16 -26.68 -5.26 18.37
CA VAL A 16 -26.13 -5.39 17.03
C VAL A 16 -25.63 -6.81 16.81
N ARG A 17 -24.84 -7.34 17.75
CA ARG A 17 -24.27 -8.69 17.69
C ARG A 17 -25.36 -9.76 17.58
N ILE A 18 -26.42 -9.65 18.39
CA ILE A 18 -27.55 -10.60 18.35
C ILE A 18 -28.30 -10.51 17.01
N ALA A 19 -28.53 -9.29 16.51
CA ALA A 19 -29.21 -9.09 15.22
C ALA A 19 -28.40 -9.70 14.06
N PHE A 20 -27.09 -9.50 14.06
CA PHE A 20 -26.19 -10.09 13.04
C PHE A 20 -26.15 -11.62 13.15
N GLN A 21 -26.05 -12.18 14.36
CA GLN A 21 -26.11 -13.62 14.55
C GLN A 21 -27.39 -14.20 13.93
N GLN A 22 -28.56 -13.70 14.36
CA GLN A 22 -29.84 -14.22 13.88
C GLN A 22 -30.01 -14.06 12.36
N GLY A 23 -29.57 -12.93 11.82
CA GLY A 23 -29.62 -12.66 10.40
C GLY A 23 -28.77 -13.60 9.55
N LEU A 24 -27.58 -13.97 10.04
CA LEU A 24 -26.65 -14.88 9.36
C LEU A 24 -27.02 -16.36 9.57
N GLU A 25 -27.43 -16.76 10.79
CA GLU A 25 -27.90 -18.13 11.06
C GLU A 25 -29.16 -18.46 10.26
N GLY A 26 -30.10 -17.50 10.12
CA GLY A 26 -31.26 -17.64 9.26
C GLY A 26 -30.93 -17.84 7.77
N ARG A 27 -29.68 -17.62 7.37
CA ARG A 27 -29.17 -17.82 6.02
C ARG A 27 -28.23 -19.02 5.88
N GLY A 28 -28.16 -19.85 6.92
CA GLY A 28 -27.49 -21.14 6.86
C GLY A 28 -26.04 -21.17 7.34
N PHE A 29 -25.54 -20.07 7.92
CA PHE A 29 -24.21 -20.04 8.55
C PHE A 29 -24.26 -20.54 10.00
N GLU A 30 -23.13 -20.96 10.52
CA GLU A 30 -22.87 -21.17 11.94
C GLU A 30 -22.10 -19.96 12.47
N VAL A 31 -22.62 -19.29 13.52
CA VAL A 31 -22.06 -18.03 14.00
C VAL A 31 -21.55 -18.16 15.44
N ALA A 32 -20.23 -17.99 15.62
CA ALA A 32 -19.65 -17.79 16.92
C ALA A 32 -19.52 -16.28 17.19
N GLN A 33 -19.84 -15.86 18.41
CA GLN A 33 -19.81 -14.45 18.82
C GLN A 33 -18.59 -14.14 19.65
N ALA A 34 -18.05 -12.93 19.49
CA ALA A 34 -17.09 -12.31 20.37
C ALA A 34 -17.54 -10.88 20.72
N ALA A 35 -17.68 -10.59 21.99
CA ALA A 35 -18.06 -9.29 22.52
C ALA A 35 -16.87 -8.35 22.77
N SER A 36 -15.65 -8.85 22.60
CA SER A 36 -14.42 -8.12 22.83
C SER A 36 -13.27 -8.68 21.99
N VAL A 37 -12.21 -7.88 21.84
CA VAL A 37 -10.95 -8.31 21.20
C VAL A 37 -10.40 -9.58 21.87
N SER A 38 -10.33 -9.59 23.19
CA SER A 38 -9.79 -10.72 23.94
C SER A 38 -10.56 -12.02 23.69
N GLU A 39 -11.88 -11.95 23.58
CA GLU A 39 -12.72 -13.09 23.26
C GLU A 39 -12.52 -13.55 21.81
N ALA A 40 -12.45 -12.60 20.87
CA ALA A 40 -12.17 -12.91 19.48
C ALA A 40 -10.81 -13.61 19.30
N LEU A 41 -9.74 -13.09 19.94
CA LEU A 41 -8.41 -13.68 19.90
C LEU A 41 -8.39 -15.10 20.48
N ARG A 42 -9.08 -15.33 21.59
CA ARG A 42 -9.23 -16.66 22.17
C ARG A 42 -9.91 -17.63 21.20
N LEU A 43 -11.01 -17.23 20.57
CA LEU A 43 -11.74 -18.06 19.61
C LEU A 43 -10.88 -18.35 18.36
N ILE A 44 -10.19 -17.35 17.83
CA ILE A 44 -9.28 -17.51 16.67
C ILE A 44 -8.18 -18.55 16.96
N SER A 45 -7.69 -18.59 18.21
CA SER A 45 -6.63 -19.53 18.58
C SER A 45 -7.10 -20.95 18.88
N THR A 46 -8.38 -21.14 19.18
CA THR A 46 -8.93 -22.45 19.63
C THR A 46 -9.88 -23.10 18.64
N GLU A 47 -10.44 -22.34 17.70
CA GLU A 47 -11.46 -22.82 16.77
C GLU A 47 -11.14 -22.38 15.33
N HIS A 48 -11.73 -23.10 14.36
CA HIS A 48 -11.56 -22.78 12.94
C HIS A 48 -12.79 -22.06 12.39
N PHE A 49 -12.54 -21.01 11.59
CA PHE A 49 -13.56 -20.19 10.94
C PHE A 49 -13.29 -20.05 9.44
N ASP A 50 -14.36 -20.08 8.65
CA ASP A 50 -14.28 -19.78 7.21
C ASP A 50 -14.34 -18.27 6.95
N VAL A 51 -14.96 -17.51 7.86
CA VAL A 51 -15.19 -16.06 7.72
C VAL A 51 -14.99 -15.34 9.07
N LEU A 52 -14.33 -14.21 9.04
CA LEU A 52 -14.39 -13.20 10.10
C LEU A 52 -15.27 -12.04 9.62
N LEU A 53 -16.22 -11.64 10.44
CA LEU A 53 -17.00 -10.40 10.32
C LEU A 53 -16.75 -9.56 11.57
N SER A 54 -15.98 -8.49 11.46
CA SER A 54 -15.56 -7.68 12.61
C SER A 54 -16.03 -6.24 12.49
N ASP A 55 -16.60 -5.68 13.55
CA ASP A 55 -16.70 -4.22 13.64
C ASP A 55 -15.30 -3.62 13.74
N LEU A 56 -15.12 -2.45 13.14
CA LEU A 56 -13.90 -1.68 13.23
C LEU A 56 -13.67 -1.11 14.65
N HIS A 57 -14.73 -0.74 15.34
CA HIS A 57 -14.70 -0.07 16.64
C HIS A 57 -15.28 -0.99 17.73
N MET A 58 -14.40 -1.56 18.59
CA MET A 58 -14.77 -2.49 19.66
C MET A 58 -13.93 -2.34 20.96
N PRO A 59 -14.14 -1.41 21.85
CA PRO A 59 -14.75 -0.08 21.80
C PRO A 59 -13.85 0.97 21.14
N ASP A 60 -12.55 0.71 20.98
CA ASP A 60 -11.59 1.64 20.38
C ASP A 60 -11.44 1.44 18.86
N ALA A 61 -11.07 2.51 18.15
CA ALA A 61 -10.95 2.51 16.70
C ALA A 61 -9.87 1.55 16.15
N SER A 62 -8.96 1.07 17.02
CA SER A 62 -7.88 0.15 16.67
C SER A 62 -8.21 -1.32 16.94
N ASP A 63 -9.28 -1.61 17.63
CA ASP A 63 -9.58 -2.95 18.15
C ASP A 63 -9.94 -3.95 17.06
N GLY A 64 -10.75 -3.52 16.08
CA GLY A 64 -11.06 -4.34 14.91
C GLY A 64 -9.83 -4.74 14.11
N PHE A 65 -8.79 -3.92 14.15
CA PHE A 65 -7.50 -4.16 13.51
C PHE A 65 -6.77 -5.36 14.10
N THR A 66 -6.70 -5.42 15.41
CA THR A 66 -6.06 -6.51 16.14
C THR A 66 -6.71 -7.85 15.83
N VAL A 67 -8.03 -7.88 15.71
CA VAL A 67 -8.79 -9.09 15.39
C VAL A 67 -8.54 -9.56 13.95
N VAL A 68 -8.53 -8.64 12.98
CA VAL A 68 -8.26 -8.97 11.57
C VAL A 68 -6.83 -9.48 11.40
N ASP A 69 -5.85 -8.82 12.00
CA ASP A 69 -4.45 -9.23 11.95
C ASP A 69 -4.25 -10.63 12.56
N ALA A 70 -4.83 -10.88 13.72
CA ALA A 70 -4.78 -12.18 14.36
C ALA A 70 -5.43 -13.29 13.50
N MET A 71 -6.57 -13.01 12.87
CA MET A 71 -7.23 -13.96 11.97
C MET A 71 -6.33 -14.25 10.76
N ARG A 72 -5.73 -13.25 10.16
CA ARG A 72 -4.81 -13.43 9.02
C ARG A 72 -3.59 -14.26 9.35
N HIS A 73 -3.03 -14.08 10.54
CA HIS A 73 -1.88 -14.87 10.98
C HIS A 73 -2.25 -16.32 11.33
N ALA A 74 -3.36 -16.52 12.06
CA ALA A 74 -3.75 -17.84 12.52
C ALA A 74 -4.48 -18.66 11.44
N GLN A 75 -5.32 -18.01 10.63
CA GLN A 75 -6.20 -18.66 9.64
C GLN A 75 -6.19 -17.88 8.32
N PRO A 76 -5.09 -17.91 7.56
CA PRO A 76 -4.89 -17.06 6.37
C PRO A 76 -5.88 -17.33 5.23
N SER A 77 -6.58 -18.48 5.23
CA SER A 77 -7.61 -18.86 4.26
C SER A 77 -9.00 -18.28 4.59
N ALA A 78 -9.20 -17.79 5.81
CA ALA A 78 -10.49 -17.24 6.22
C ALA A 78 -10.77 -15.91 5.51
N VAL A 79 -11.99 -15.74 5.03
CA VAL A 79 -12.47 -14.45 4.48
C VAL A 79 -12.61 -13.45 5.60
N THR A 80 -11.97 -12.28 5.50
CA THR A 80 -12.04 -11.22 6.50
C THR A 80 -12.83 -10.02 5.98
N LEU A 81 -13.95 -9.75 6.63
CA LEU A 81 -14.83 -8.63 6.34
C LEU A 81 -14.86 -7.68 7.54
N VAL A 82 -14.71 -6.40 7.28
CA VAL A 82 -14.75 -5.35 8.31
C VAL A 82 -15.99 -4.50 8.13
N LEU A 83 -16.72 -4.26 9.20
CA LEU A 83 -17.88 -3.36 9.25
C LEU A 83 -17.43 -1.98 9.73
N SER A 84 -17.82 -0.91 9.04
CA SER A 84 -17.46 0.47 9.40
C SER A 84 -18.63 1.43 9.25
N ASN A 85 -18.74 2.39 10.17
CA ASN A 85 -19.70 3.48 10.09
C ASN A 85 -19.22 4.69 9.27
N TYR A 86 -17.97 4.68 8.81
CA TYR A 86 -17.33 5.84 8.19
C TYR A 86 -17.26 5.74 6.66
N PRO A 87 -17.38 6.90 5.97
CA PRO A 87 -17.41 6.89 4.51
C PRO A 87 -16.05 6.54 3.86
N VAL A 88 -16.18 6.13 2.64
CA VAL A 88 -15.28 5.48 1.66
C VAL A 88 -13.76 5.67 1.80
N LEU A 89 -13.26 6.85 2.15
CA LEU A 89 -11.81 7.11 2.16
C LEU A 89 -11.10 6.45 3.36
N GLN A 90 -11.71 6.54 4.54
CA GLN A 90 -11.18 5.94 5.77
C GLN A 90 -11.33 4.41 5.74
N ALA A 91 -12.43 3.91 5.17
CA ALA A 91 -12.66 2.48 4.96
C ALA A 91 -11.67 1.88 3.94
N ALA A 92 -11.33 2.59 2.87
CA ALA A 92 -10.34 2.14 1.90
C ALA A 92 -8.93 2.11 2.51
N MET A 93 -8.53 3.13 3.25
CA MET A 93 -7.25 3.14 3.97
C MET A 93 -7.19 2.02 5.02
N THR A 94 -8.29 1.77 5.70
CA THR A 94 -8.43 0.71 6.69
C THR A 94 -8.33 -0.68 6.08
N ALA A 95 -9.02 -0.96 4.96
CA ALA A 95 -8.91 -2.23 4.23
C ALA A 95 -7.47 -2.50 3.76
N ILE A 96 -6.80 -1.46 3.31
CA ILE A 96 -5.41 -1.50 2.85
C ILE A 96 -4.47 -1.84 4.00
N LEU A 97 -4.62 -1.15 5.12
CA LEU A 97 -3.77 -1.35 6.31
C LEU A 97 -4.01 -2.70 6.98
N LEU A 98 -5.23 -3.25 6.90
CA LEU A 98 -5.64 -4.44 7.64
C LEU A 98 -5.59 -5.74 6.88
N GLN A 99 -5.33 -5.68 5.58
CA GLN A 99 -5.43 -6.87 4.74
C GLN A 99 -6.81 -7.55 4.82
N ALA A 100 -7.85 -6.80 5.17
CA ALA A 100 -9.22 -7.28 5.07
C ALA A 100 -9.60 -7.50 3.60
N ASP A 101 -10.37 -8.56 3.34
CA ASP A 101 -10.82 -8.86 1.98
C ASP A 101 -11.80 -7.84 1.46
N GLN A 102 -12.55 -7.22 2.36
CA GLN A 102 -13.48 -6.14 2.04
C GLN A 102 -13.89 -5.37 3.29
N VAL A 103 -14.09 -4.06 3.13
CA VAL A 103 -14.77 -3.22 4.11
C VAL A 103 -16.20 -3.00 3.65
N LEU A 104 -17.12 -3.16 4.58
CA LEU A 104 -18.55 -3.00 4.40
C LEU A 104 -19.00 -1.77 5.18
N VAL A 105 -19.69 -0.85 4.51
CA VAL A 105 -20.17 0.39 5.16
C VAL A 105 -21.54 0.15 5.75
N LYS A 106 -21.71 0.40 7.04
CA LYS A 106 -23.02 0.37 7.72
C LYS A 106 -23.85 1.62 7.31
N PRO A 107 -25.19 1.50 7.09
CA PRO A 107 -25.99 0.29 7.20
C PRO A 107 -25.89 -0.62 5.98
N ILE A 108 -25.75 -1.93 6.20
CA ILE A 108 -25.69 -2.95 5.15
C ILE A 108 -26.71 -4.06 5.45
N GLY A 109 -27.37 -4.55 4.40
CA GLY A 109 -28.36 -5.63 4.52
C GLY A 109 -27.72 -7.02 4.63
N PHE A 110 -28.35 -7.92 5.41
CA PHE A 110 -27.85 -9.30 5.56
C PHE A 110 -27.81 -10.07 4.23
N GLY A 111 -28.70 -9.77 3.28
CA GLY A 111 -28.65 -10.35 1.93
C GLY A 111 -27.35 -10.02 1.21
N GLU A 112 -26.96 -8.74 1.22
CA GLU A 112 -25.75 -8.25 0.59
C GLU A 112 -24.48 -8.86 1.25
N ILE A 113 -24.44 -8.92 2.59
CA ILE A 113 -23.34 -9.55 3.32
C ILE A 113 -23.19 -11.01 2.89
N THR A 114 -24.31 -11.76 2.82
CA THR A 114 -24.29 -13.18 2.43
C THR A 114 -23.82 -13.39 1.00
N GLU A 115 -24.26 -12.57 0.06
CA GLU A 115 -23.79 -12.61 -1.33
C GLU A 115 -22.27 -12.38 -1.41
N ILE A 116 -21.76 -11.40 -0.67
CA ILE A 116 -20.33 -11.11 -0.60
C ILE A 116 -19.56 -12.31 -0.03
N ILE A 117 -20.05 -12.88 1.08
CA ILE A 117 -19.44 -14.08 1.69
C ILE A 117 -19.40 -15.23 0.69
N HIS A 118 -20.52 -15.59 0.07
CA HIS A 118 -20.59 -16.66 -0.90
C HIS A 118 -19.67 -16.45 -2.10
N LYS A 119 -19.65 -15.22 -2.64
CA LYS A 119 -18.74 -14.85 -3.75
C LYS A 119 -17.28 -15.04 -3.36
N LYS A 120 -16.90 -14.66 -2.14
CA LYS A 120 -15.52 -14.79 -1.65
C LYS A 120 -15.16 -16.24 -1.38
N LEU A 121 -16.04 -17.02 -0.74
CA LEU A 121 -15.83 -18.44 -0.46
C LEU A 121 -15.81 -19.30 -1.74
N SER A 122 -16.54 -18.91 -2.78
CA SER A 122 -16.56 -19.61 -4.07
C SER A 122 -15.31 -19.35 -4.93
N ASN A 123 -14.53 -18.33 -4.60
CA ASN A 123 -13.30 -18.00 -5.31
C ASN A 123 -12.09 -17.91 -4.35
N PRO A 124 -11.69 -19.05 -3.75
CA PRO A 124 -10.60 -19.06 -2.77
C PRO A 124 -9.23 -18.71 -3.36
N SER A 125 -9.09 -18.72 -4.69
CA SER A 125 -7.84 -18.32 -5.36
C SER A 125 -7.49 -16.85 -5.19
N ALA A 126 -8.43 -16.01 -4.80
CA ALA A 126 -8.17 -14.62 -4.42
C ALA A 126 -7.59 -14.49 -3.00
N HIS A 127 -7.69 -15.55 -2.18
CA HIS A 127 -7.22 -15.59 -0.78
C HIS A 127 -5.95 -16.42 -0.57
N ILE A 128 -5.52 -17.20 -1.58
CA ILE A 128 -4.21 -17.84 -1.52
C ILE A 128 -3.21 -16.69 -1.37
N ALA A 129 -2.48 -16.73 -0.28
CA ALA A 129 -1.44 -15.78 0.09
C ALA A 129 -0.80 -15.20 -1.17
N MET A 130 -1.23 -14.01 -1.59
CA MET A 130 -0.38 -13.23 -2.47
C MET A 130 0.91 -13.12 -1.70
N ASN A 131 1.98 -13.73 -2.21
CA ASN A 131 3.29 -13.65 -1.60
C ASN A 131 3.52 -12.19 -1.26
N LYS A 132 3.55 -11.89 0.03
CA LYS A 132 3.82 -10.55 0.52
C LYS A 132 5.19 -10.17 0.01
N GLU A 133 5.25 -9.10 -0.72
CA GLU A 133 6.47 -8.60 -1.32
C GLU A 133 6.94 -7.37 -0.55
N ARG A 134 8.21 -7.30 -0.24
CA ARG A 134 8.81 -6.06 0.27
C ARG A 134 8.73 -4.99 -0.80
N VAL A 135 8.62 -3.74 -0.39
CA VAL A 135 8.57 -2.57 -1.28
C VAL A 135 9.70 -2.58 -2.31
N ALA A 136 10.91 -2.95 -1.90
CA ALA A 136 12.06 -3.10 -2.80
C ALA A 136 11.81 -4.08 -3.96
N ALA A 137 11.18 -5.23 -3.69
CA ALA A 137 10.89 -6.23 -4.71
C ALA A 137 9.78 -5.76 -5.68
N ILE A 138 8.79 -5.04 -5.17
CA ILE A 138 7.72 -4.44 -5.98
C ILE A 138 8.29 -3.41 -6.94
N LEU A 139 9.11 -2.48 -6.44
CA LEU A 139 9.72 -1.43 -7.26
C LEU A 139 10.68 -2.00 -8.31
N GLU A 140 11.43 -3.04 -7.97
CA GLU A 140 12.33 -3.73 -8.92
C GLU A 140 11.54 -4.42 -10.03
N ARG A 141 10.48 -5.15 -9.69
CA ARG A 141 9.61 -5.83 -10.67
C ARG A 141 8.88 -4.85 -11.58
N ASP A 142 8.35 -3.76 -11.02
CA ASP A 142 7.50 -2.81 -11.71
C ASP A 142 8.26 -1.53 -12.14
N LEU A 143 9.59 -1.64 -12.29
CA LEU A 143 10.47 -0.52 -12.63
C LEU A 143 10.03 0.18 -13.91
N ASP A 144 9.79 -0.56 -14.98
CA ASP A 144 9.37 -0.01 -16.27
C ASP A 144 7.99 0.66 -16.18
N ALA A 145 7.06 0.07 -15.44
CA ALA A 145 5.74 0.66 -15.21
C ALA A 145 5.84 1.97 -14.41
N THR A 146 6.75 2.05 -13.44
CA THR A 146 7.02 3.27 -12.67
C THR A 146 7.56 4.38 -13.57
N ILE A 147 8.51 4.05 -14.47
CA ILE A 147 9.07 5.00 -15.44
C ILE A 147 7.98 5.48 -16.42
N GLN A 148 7.12 4.60 -16.90
CA GLN A 148 5.99 4.95 -17.76
C GLN A 148 5.01 5.92 -17.09
N MET A 149 4.66 5.66 -15.83
CA MET A 149 3.82 6.56 -15.03
C MET A 149 4.49 7.93 -14.84
N TRP A 150 5.79 7.94 -14.55
CA TRP A 150 6.56 9.18 -14.46
C TRP A 150 6.50 9.96 -15.77
N MET A 151 6.79 9.33 -16.90
CA MET A 151 6.77 9.97 -18.22
C MET A 151 5.40 10.54 -18.55
N SER A 152 4.32 9.77 -18.31
CA SER A 152 2.94 10.24 -18.52
C SER A 152 2.58 11.49 -17.70
N ARG A 153 3.21 11.69 -16.54
CA ARG A 153 3.03 12.90 -15.72
C ARG A 153 3.86 14.06 -16.24
N VAL A 154 5.11 13.79 -16.63
CA VAL A 154 5.98 14.80 -17.24
C VAL A 154 5.35 15.37 -18.51
N ASP A 155 4.75 14.54 -19.35
CA ASP A 155 4.07 14.98 -20.58
C ASP A 155 2.85 15.88 -20.33
N ARG A 156 2.32 15.88 -19.11
CA ARG A 156 1.20 16.76 -18.67
C ARG A 156 1.67 17.98 -17.89
N THR A 157 2.97 18.16 -17.73
CA THR A 157 3.55 19.26 -16.98
C THR A 157 4.17 20.27 -17.94
N ASP A 158 3.43 21.34 -18.21
CA ASP A 158 3.80 22.36 -19.21
C ASP A 158 5.23 22.88 -19.03
N GLU A 159 5.64 23.09 -17.78
CA GLU A 159 6.98 23.54 -17.41
C GLU A 159 8.10 22.63 -17.94
N LEU A 160 7.87 21.31 -17.95
CA LEU A 160 8.86 20.30 -18.37
C LEU A 160 8.82 20.06 -19.86
N THR A 161 7.66 20.23 -20.51
CA THR A 161 7.48 19.97 -21.96
C THR A 161 8.05 21.07 -22.83
N VAL A 162 8.35 22.25 -22.28
CA VAL A 162 9.03 23.35 -22.99
C VAL A 162 10.38 22.91 -23.56
N ILE A 163 11.08 21.99 -22.87
CA ILE A 163 12.35 21.43 -23.36
C ILE A 163 12.06 20.18 -24.15
N SER A 164 12.31 20.25 -25.46
CA SER A 164 12.13 19.09 -26.35
C SER A 164 13.26 18.09 -26.17
N LEU A 165 12.94 16.95 -25.57
CA LEU A 165 13.86 15.82 -25.35
C LEU A 165 13.24 14.54 -25.90
N THR A 166 14.07 13.67 -26.44
CA THR A 166 13.66 12.30 -26.80
C THR A 166 13.30 11.50 -25.53
N TYR A 167 12.54 10.43 -25.71
CA TYR A 167 12.21 9.51 -24.61
C TYR A 167 13.47 9.06 -23.83
N GLN A 168 14.50 8.63 -24.56
CA GLN A 168 15.76 8.16 -23.96
C GLN A 168 16.50 9.26 -23.19
N GLU A 169 16.56 10.47 -23.73
CA GLU A 169 17.18 11.62 -23.03
C GLU A 169 16.42 11.99 -21.75
N ARG A 170 15.10 11.83 -21.78
CA ARG A 170 14.23 12.16 -20.66
C ARG A 170 14.24 11.10 -19.56
N THR A 171 14.25 9.80 -19.91
CA THR A 171 14.09 8.70 -18.96
C THR A 171 15.36 7.90 -18.66
N GLY A 172 16.42 8.03 -19.46
CA GLY A 172 17.59 7.14 -19.41
C GLY A 172 18.34 7.11 -18.07
N HIS A 173 18.15 8.11 -17.22
CA HIS A 173 18.75 8.16 -15.87
C HIS A 173 17.88 7.46 -14.80
N LEU A 174 16.57 7.32 -15.04
CA LEU A 174 15.61 6.81 -14.04
C LEU A 174 15.90 5.39 -13.56
N PRO A 175 16.29 4.44 -14.44
CA PRO A 175 16.64 3.10 -13.98
C PRO A 175 17.75 3.10 -12.91
N LEU A 176 18.74 3.98 -13.05
CA LEU A 176 19.85 4.09 -12.09
C LEU A 176 19.37 4.66 -10.75
N LEU A 177 18.55 5.72 -10.78
CA LEU A 177 18.00 6.33 -9.57
C LEU A 177 17.06 5.36 -8.83
N LEU A 178 16.20 4.64 -9.55
CA LEU A 178 15.31 3.65 -8.96
C LEU A 178 16.08 2.44 -8.41
N ASN A 179 17.16 1.99 -9.08
CA ASN A 179 18.02 0.94 -8.55
C ASN A 179 18.75 1.38 -7.28
N ASP A 180 19.23 2.62 -7.19
CA ASP A 180 19.83 3.16 -5.97
C ASP A 180 18.81 3.13 -4.82
N LEU A 181 17.56 3.51 -5.08
CA LEU A 181 16.46 3.42 -4.11
C LEU A 181 16.18 1.97 -3.69
N VAL A 182 16.09 1.04 -4.64
CA VAL A 182 15.88 -0.40 -4.35
C VAL A 182 17.01 -0.95 -3.47
N CYS A 183 18.25 -0.59 -3.78
CA CYS A 183 19.41 -0.95 -2.96
C CYS A 183 19.27 -0.38 -1.53
N ARG A 184 18.89 0.88 -1.41
CA ARG A 184 18.69 1.55 -0.11
C ARG A 184 17.60 0.87 0.73
N LEU A 185 16.47 0.49 0.13
CA LEU A 185 15.38 -0.25 0.79
C LEU A 185 15.78 -1.65 1.28
N ARG A 186 16.87 -2.21 0.76
CA ARG A 186 17.41 -3.51 1.19
C ARG A 186 18.42 -3.41 2.31
N LEU A 187 18.94 -2.21 2.59
CA LEU A 187 19.89 -1.99 3.69
C LEU A 187 19.17 -1.95 5.04
N ALA A 188 19.91 -2.18 6.11
CA ALA A 188 19.42 -1.96 7.46
C ALA A 188 19.10 -0.46 7.68
N PRO A 189 18.08 -0.13 8.50
CA PRO A 189 17.61 1.25 8.70
C PRO A 189 18.70 2.25 9.08
N ASP A 190 19.66 1.85 9.91
CA ASP A 190 20.74 2.71 10.41
C ASP A 190 21.97 2.80 9.49
N THR A 191 21.91 2.16 8.32
CA THR A 191 23.02 2.18 7.37
C THR A 191 23.04 3.50 6.60
N LYS A 192 24.17 4.22 6.62
CA LYS A 192 24.30 5.43 5.79
C LYS A 192 24.11 5.09 4.32
N SER A 193 23.22 5.83 3.66
CA SER A 193 23.04 5.72 2.22
C SER A 193 24.33 6.10 1.48
N PRO A 194 24.80 5.29 0.53
CA PRO A 194 25.86 5.72 -0.36
C PRO A 194 25.42 6.93 -1.18
N ILE A 195 26.36 7.83 -1.47
CA ILE A 195 26.08 9.00 -2.31
C ILE A 195 25.75 8.53 -3.72
N SER A 196 24.56 8.86 -4.23
CA SER A 196 24.15 8.52 -5.59
C SER A 196 24.94 9.36 -6.62
N ARG A 197 25.84 8.70 -7.33
CA ARG A 197 26.53 9.31 -8.48
C ARG A 197 25.57 9.54 -9.63
N ALA A 198 24.64 8.63 -9.85
CA ALA A 198 23.61 8.75 -10.87
C ALA A 198 22.78 10.03 -10.71
N ALA A 199 22.41 10.37 -9.47
CA ALA A 199 21.69 11.59 -9.18
C ALA A 199 22.54 12.85 -9.48
N ARG A 200 23.81 12.84 -9.15
CA ARG A 200 24.72 13.95 -9.47
C ARG A 200 24.88 14.15 -10.99
N ASP A 201 25.13 13.06 -11.71
CA ASP A 201 25.26 13.06 -13.17
C ASP A 201 23.96 13.51 -13.85
N HIS A 202 22.81 13.13 -13.31
CA HIS A 202 21.51 13.63 -13.73
C HIS A 202 21.42 15.15 -13.62
N GLY A 203 21.81 15.73 -12.50
CA GLY A 203 21.82 17.18 -12.32
C GLY A 203 22.71 17.92 -13.34
N ILE A 204 23.91 17.38 -13.60
CA ILE A 204 24.83 17.88 -14.64
C ILE A 204 24.17 17.82 -16.03
N LEU A 205 23.52 16.70 -16.34
CA LEU A 205 22.86 16.47 -17.61
C LEU A 205 21.69 17.47 -17.82
N ARG A 206 20.82 17.61 -16.83
CA ARG A 206 19.67 18.53 -16.88
C ARG A 206 20.12 19.99 -17.07
N ARG A 207 21.19 20.40 -16.42
CA ARG A 207 21.77 21.72 -16.66
C ARG A 207 22.21 21.92 -18.11
N LYS A 208 22.87 20.93 -18.71
CA LYS A 208 23.30 20.97 -20.11
C LYS A 208 22.11 21.02 -21.08
N GLN A 209 21.01 20.39 -20.73
CA GLN A 209 19.75 20.35 -21.49
C GLN A 209 18.91 21.63 -21.36
N GLY A 210 19.35 22.60 -20.52
CA GLY A 210 18.68 23.87 -20.36
C GLY A 210 17.59 23.90 -19.27
N TYR A 211 17.55 22.90 -18.41
CA TYR A 211 16.65 22.91 -17.26
C TYR A 211 16.94 24.04 -16.29
N THR A 212 15.92 24.51 -15.63
CA THR A 212 16.00 25.39 -14.47
C THR A 212 15.95 24.61 -13.17
N VAL A 213 16.32 25.23 -12.06
CA VAL A 213 16.23 24.60 -10.72
C VAL A 213 14.81 24.11 -10.39
N PRO A 214 13.74 24.92 -10.60
CA PRO A 214 12.37 24.46 -10.37
C PRO A 214 12.01 23.20 -11.18
N MET A 215 12.46 23.09 -12.44
CA MET A 215 12.18 21.93 -13.29
C MET A 215 12.82 20.66 -12.73
N VAL A 216 14.04 20.72 -12.20
CA VAL A 216 14.70 19.55 -11.58
C VAL A 216 13.98 19.12 -10.30
N VAL A 217 13.51 20.08 -9.51
CA VAL A 217 12.70 19.81 -8.30
C VAL A 217 11.37 19.17 -8.68
N GLU A 218 10.73 19.66 -9.73
CA GLU A 218 9.45 19.11 -10.21
C GLU A 218 9.60 17.69 -10.75
N GLU A 219 10.68 17.37 -11.50
CA GLU A 219 10.98 16.00 -11.92
C GLU A 219 11.13 15.04 -10.72
N SER A 220 11.82 15.48 -9.66
CA SER A 220 11.99 14.69 -8.45
C SER A 220 10.65 14.44 -7.73
N ARG A 221 9.81 15.48 -7.62
CA ARG A 221 8.45 15.38 -7.07
C ARG A 221 7.60 14.39 -7.86
N ILE A 222 7.64 14.45 -9.18
CA ILE A 222 6.91 13.53 -10.06
C ILE A 222 7.42 12.10 -9.87
N LEU A 223 8.73 11.90 -9.69
CA LEU A 223 9.30 10.57 -9.41
C LEU A 223 8.76 10.01 -8.10
N GLN A 224 8.77 10.78 -7.02
CA GLN A 224 8.23 10.37 -5.74
C GLN A 224 6.76 9.96 -5.83
N VAL A 225 5.93 10.78 -6.50
CA VAL A 225 4.51 10.46 -6.71
C VAL A 225 4.33 9.19 -7.55
N SER A 226 5.17 8.95 -8.54
CA SER A 226 5.10 7.77 -9.39
C SER A 226 5.48 6.50 -8.61
N ILE A 227 6.48 6.57 -7.75
CA ILE A 227 6.85 5.49 -6.82
C ILE A 227 5.67 5.15 -5.90
N PHE A 228 5.04 6.13 -5.28
CA PHE A 228 3.88 5.88 -4.41
C PHE A 228 2.67 5.32 -5.18
N ASN A 229 2.46 5.72 -6.44
CA ASN A 229 1.42 5.11 -7.27
C ASN A 229 1.73 3.65 -7.60
N THR A 230 2.99 3.29 -7.83
CA THR A 230 3.38 1.88 -7.98
C THR A 230 3.03 1.08 -6.75
N LEU A 231 3.30 1.59 -5.55
CA LEU A 231 2.91 0.94 -4.30
C LEU A 231 1.40 0.84 -4.16
N GLN A 232 0.66 1.91 -4.47
CA GLN A 232 -0.79 1.93 -4.43
C GLN A 232 -1.41 0.86 -5.34
N ASN A 233 -0.87 0.68 -6.54
CA ASN A 233 -1.34 -0.34 -7.48
C ASN A 233 -1.03 -1.78 -7.01
N ASN A 234 -0.11 -1.94 -6.07
CA ASN A 234 0.34 -3.22 -5.53
C ASN A 234 -0.06 -3.46 -4.07
N LEU A 235 -0.95 -2.65 -3.49
CA LEU A 235 -1.30 -2.71 -2.07
C LEU A 235 -1.65 -4.12 -1.57
N GLY A 236 -2.33 -4.93 -2.39
CA GLY A 236 -2.66 -6.31 -2.04
C GLY A 236 -1.44 -7.23 -1.85
N ARG A 237 -0.26 -6.84 -2.34
CA ARG A 237 0.99 -7.60 -2.27
C ARG A 237 2.01 -7.03 -1.30
N VAL A 238 1.84 -5.78 -0.88
CA VAL A 238 2.79 -5.10 0.02
C VAL A 238 2.87 -5.83 1.36
N ASP A 239 4.09 -6.06 1.83
CA ASP A 239 4.35 -6.45 3.22
C ASP A 239 4.21 -5.22 4.13
N PHE A 240 3.07 -5.12 4.81
CA PHE A 240 2.76 -3.98 5.67
C PHE A 240 3.59 -3.94 6.96
N SER A 241 4.27 -5.02 7.34
CA SER A 241 5.11 -5.04 8.55
C SER A 241 6.27 -4.05 8.48
N THR A 242 6.72 -3.70 7.27
CA THR A 242 7.84 -2.77 7.04
C THR A 242 7.45 -1.50 6.29
N VAL A 243 6.20 -1.40 5.82
CA VAL A 243 5.78 -0.35 4.86
C VAL A 243 6.03 1.07 5.36
N LEU A 244 5.79 1.35 6.64
CA LEU A 244 6.00 2.69 7.20
C LEU A 244 7.49 3.07 7.15
N LEU A 245 8.37 2.14 7.51
CA LEU A 245 9.81 2.32 7.43
C LEU A 245 10.26 2.47 5.98
N ASP A 246 9.72 1.67 5.08
CA ASP A 246 10.02 1.73 3.65
C ASP A 246 9.58 3.07 3.04
N VAL A 247 8.40 3.61 3.42
CA VAL A 247 7.91 4.94 3.00
C VAL A 247 8.85 6.06 3.49
N MET A 248 9.29 6.00 4.74
CA MET A 248 10.27 6.96 5.27
C MET A 248 11.61 6.88 4.52
N THR A 249 12.05 5.66 4.22
CA THR A 249 13.29 5.43 3.44
C THR A 249 13.16 5.95 2.00
N ILE A 250 11.99 5.79 1.35
CA ILE A 250 11.74 6.35 0.02
C ILE A 250 11.85 7.88 0.05
N ALA A 251 11.19 8.53 1.04
CA ALA A 251 11.23 9.97 1.14
C ALA A 251 12.66 10.50 1.36
N ASP A 252 13.41 9.90 2.29
CA ASP A 252 14.80 10.28 2.59
C ASP A 252 15.72 10.07 1.38
N GLU A 253 15.58 8.94 0.66
CA GLU A 253 16.42 8.67 -0.51
C GLU A 253 16.11 9.61 -1.68
N VAL A 254 14.84 9.89 -1.96
CA VAL A 254 14.45 10.82 -3.03
C VAL A 254 14.97 12.24 -2.73
N ASP A 255 14.87 12.68 -1.49
CA ASP A 255 15.42 13.98 -1.06
C ASP A 255 16.95 14.01 -1.14
N SER A 256 17.62 12.90 -0.78
CA SER A 256 19.06 12.74 -0.92
C SER A 256 19.51 12.79 -2.40
N GLN A 257 18.79 12.11 -3.28
CA GLN A 257 19.03 12.13 -4.72
C GLN A 257 18.82 13.53 -5.31
N LEU A 258 17.75 14.22 -4.90
CA LEU A 258 17.51 15.61 -5.30
C LEU A 258 18.66 16.53 -4.87
N LYS A 259 19.13 16.39 -3.63
CA LYS A 259 20.29 17.12 -3.14
C LYS A 259 21.54 16.89 -4.00
N GLN A 260 21.82 15.62 -4.37
CA GLN A 260 22.96 15.30 -5.24
C GLN A 260 22.79 15.87 -6.65
N ALA A 261 21.58 15.81 -7.21
CA ALA A 261 21.27 16.41 -8.50
C ALA A 261 21.48 17.93 -8.46
N MET A 262 21.08 18.60 -7.40
CA MET A 262 21.32 20.03 -7.22
C MET A 262 22.78 20.38 -7.13
N LEU A 263 23.59 19.59 -6.42
CA LEU A 263 25.05 19.80 -6.36
C LEU A 263 25.67 19.69 -7.75
N GLY A 264 25.34 18.64 -8.53
CA GLY A 264 25.82 18.47 -9.89
C GLY A 264 25.37 19.59 -10.83
N PHE A 265 24.12 20.03 -10.69
CA PHE A 265 23.55 21.14 -11.45
C PHE A 265 24.31 22.46 -11.21
N MET A 266 24.66 22.74 -9.96
CA MET A 266 25.35 23.98 -9.55
C MET A 266 26.83 24.02 -9.95
N GLU A 267 27.54 22.89 -9.91
CA GLU A 267 28.95 22.78 -10.33
C GLU A 267 29.17 23.18 -11.79
N THR A 268 28.23 22.78 -12.65
CA THR A 268 28.28 23.13 -14.07
C THR A 268 28.07 24.64 -14.31
N ALA A 269 27.43 25.34 -13.37
CA ALA A 269 27.27 26.78 -13.43
C ALA A 269 28.56 27.52 -13.08
N ALA A 270 29.31 27.06 -12.08
CA ALA A 270 30.57 27.66 -11.65
C ALA A 270 31.67 27.53 -12.72
N ALA A 271 31.72 26.41 -13.44
CA ALA A 271 32.72 26.20 -14.51
C ALA A 271 32.52 27.13 -15.73
N LYS A 272 31.28 27.61 -16.00
CA LYS A 272 30.98 28.56 -17.08
C LYS A 272 31.23 30.02 -16.72
N SER A 273 31.27 30.35 -15.45
CA SER A 273 31.57 31.77 -14.99
C SER A 273 33.07 32.01 -14.78
N ALA A 274 33.88 30.97 -14.88
CA ALA A 274 35.36 31.04 -14.73
C ALA A 274 36.11 30.93 -16.08
N SER A 275 35.38 30.75 -17.19
CA SER A 275 35.89 30.77 -18.57
C SER A 275 35.38 32.00 -19.31
#